data_670727d2b44473fe54bc5895c8b9246e
#
_entry.id   670727d2b44473fe54bc5895c8b9246e
#
_cell.length_a   1.000
_cell.length_b   1.000
_cell.length_c   1.000
_cell.angle_alpha   90.00
_cell.angle_beta   90.00
_cell.angle_gamma   90.00
#
_symmetry.space_group_name_H-M   'P 1'
#
loop_
_entity.id
_entity.type
_entity.pdbx_description
1 polymer ?
#
loop_
_entity_poly.entity_id
_entity_poly.type
_entity_poly.pdbx_seq_one_letter_code
_entity_poly.pdbx_strand_id
1 'polypeptide(L)'
;NMASVTGNIYADDAATITLGQPETETPTISSAYQAWAETLLYGFDTAYRGAITAPKATVSMNNAIWHLNSQSSINRLETKDSMVRFTGDNGKFTTLTVDNLTIDDSAFVLRANLAQADQLVVNKSLSGKNNLLLVDFIEKNGNSNGLNIDLVSAPKGTAVDVFKATTRSIGFSDVTPVIEQKNDTDKATWTLIGYKSVANADAAKKATLLMSGGYKAFLAEVNNLNKRMGDLRDINGESGAWARIMSGTGSAGGGFSDNYTHVQVGADNKHELDGLDLFTGVTMT
;
A
#
# COMPACT_ATOMS: atom_id res chain seq x y z
N ASN A 1 -8.59 15.96 6.88
CA ASN A 1 -7.93 15.29 8.01
C ASN A 1 -8.66 13.98 8.27
N MET A 2 -8.01 12.85 8.04
CA MET A 2 -8.55 11.52 8.32
C MET A 2 -8.62 11.31 9.85
N ALA A 3 -9.78 10.95 10.38
CA ALA A 3 -9.92 10.50 11.76
C ALA A 3 -9.38 9.06 11.87
N SER A 4 -8.58 8.78 12.91
CA SER A 4 -8.03 7.43 13.13
C SER A 4 -8.29 6.98 14.56
N VAL A 5 -8.87 5.78 14.69
CA VAL A 5 -9.15 5.14 15.97
C VAL A 5 -8.49 3.76 16.00
N THR A 6 -7.81 3.45 17.10
CA THR A 6 -7.16 2.14 17.29
C THR A 6 -7.58 1.54 18.62
N GLY A 7 -7.90 0.26 18.63
CA GLY A 7 -8.31 -0.51 19.79
C GLY A 7 -9.40 -1.51 19.44
N ASN A 8 -9.67 -2.46 20.32
CA ASN A 8 -10.74 -3.43 20.11
C ASN A 8 -12.05 -2.93 20.70
N ILE A 9 -13.16 -3.27 20.06
CA ILE A 9 -14.52 -2.96 20.50
C ILE A 9 -15.20 -4.26 20.94
N TYR A 10 -15.80 -4.23 22.13
CA TYR A 10 -16.58 -5.31 22.69
C TYR A 10 -17.95 -4.82 23.09
N ALA A 11 -19.00 -5.51 22.69
CA ALA A 11 -20.38 -5.22 23.09
C ALA A 11 -21.19 -6.52 23.19
N ASP A 12 -21.72 -6.81 24.36
CA ASP A 12 -22.54 -8.01 24.60
C ASP A 12 -24.02 -7.81 24.23
N ASP A 13 -24.46 -6.56 24.20
CA ASP A 13 -25.82 -6.16 23.85
C ASP A 13 -25.93 -5.47 22.50
N ALA A 14 -27.18 -5.22 22.08
CA ALA A 14 -27.43 -4.47 20.86
C ALA A 14 -26.81 -3.08 20.93
N ALA A 15 -25.94 -2.79 19.97
CA ALA A 15 -25.24 -1.51 19.86
C ALA A 15 -25.18 -1.10 18.39
N THR A 16 -25.01 0.21 18.16
CA THR A 16 -24.71 0.74 16.83
C THR A 16 -23.31 1.33 16.85
N ILE A 17 -22.47 0.90 15.93
CA ILE A 17 -21.10 1.41 15.76
C ILE A 17 -21.05 2.05 14.38
N THR A 18 -20.78 3.35 14.33
CA THR A 18 -20.68 4.10 13.07
C THR A 18 -19.23 4.48 12.82
N LEU A 19 -18.71 4.09 11.66
CA LEU A 19 -17.38 4.45 11.17
C LEU A 19 -17.56 5.31 9.91
N GLY A 20 -17.04 6.55 9.95
CA GLY A 20 -17.15 7.49 8.84
C GLY A 20 -18.29 8.48 9.01
N GLN A 21 -18.71 9.07 7.90
CA GLN A 21 -19.74 10.11 7.87
C GLN A 21 -21.16 9.52 8.01
N PRO A 22 -22.09 10.18 8.67
CA PRO A 22 -23.50 9.82 8.58
C PRO A 22 -24.00 9.98 7.13
N GLU A 23 -24.98 9.17 6.73
CA GLU A 23 -25.49 9.05 5.34
C GLU A 23 -25.97 10.34 4.65
N THR A 24 -25.98 11.47 5.34
CA THR A 24 -26.55 12.73 4.85
C THR A 24 -25.65 13.50 3.87
N GLU A 25 -24.36 13.14 3.77
CA GLU A 25 -23.45 13.74 2.79
C GLU A 25 -22.94 12.65 1.85
N THR A 26 -23.41 12.67 0.62
CA THR A 26 -22.88 11.84 -0.46
C THR A 26 -21.48 12.35 -0.83
N PRO A 27 -20.38 11.68 -0.47
CA PRO A 27 -19.10 11.94 -1.10
C PRO A 27 -19.23 11.51 -2.55
N THR A 28 -19.01 12.43 -3.47
CA THR A 28 -19.03 12.13 -4.90
C THR A 28 -17.74 11.38 -5.25
N ILE A 29 -17.62 10.14 -4.86
CA ILE A 29 -16.62 9.22 -5.42
C ILE A 29 -17.24 8.54 -6.62
N SER A 30 -17.63 9.35 -7.60
CA SER A 30 -18.06 8.87 -8.89
C SER A 30 -16.83 8.41 -9.67
N SER A 31 -16.91 7.22 -10.23
CA SER A 31 -16.05 6.67 -11.29
C SER A 31 -14.59 6.33 -10.97
N ALA A 32 -14.16 6.38 -9.74
CA ALA A 32 -12.75 6.20 -9.38
C ALA A 32 -12.35 4.75 -9.05
N TYR A 33 -13.16 3.76 -9.38
CA TYR A 33 -12.77 2.35 -9.15
C TYR A 33 -11.49 1.91 -9.87
N GLN A 34 -11.10 2.61 -10.93
CA GLN A 34 -9.82 2.40 -11.60
C GLN A 34 -8.64 3.04 -10.86
N ALA A 35 -8.88 4.06 -10.05
CA ALA A 35 -7.87 4.72 -9.23
C ALA A 35 -7.68 4.07 -7.85
N TRP A 36 -8.42 3.03 -7.53
CA TRP A 36 -8.39 2.33 -6.23
C TRP A 36 -7.02 1.80 -5.84
N ALA A 37 -6.21 1.37 -6.80
CA ALA A 37 -4.86 0.90 -6.52
C ALA A 37 -3.93 2.02 -5.99
N GLU A 38 -4.20 3.26 -6.34
CA GLU A 38 -3.39 4.42 -5.95
C GLU A 38 -4.00 5.20 -4.77
N THR A 39 -5.33 5.13 -4.60
CA THR A 39 -6.07 5.91 -3.58
C THR A 39 -6.14 5.22 -2.21
N LEU A 40 -5.70 3.98 -2.10
CA LEU A 40 -5.77 3.13 -0.89
C LEU A 40 -5.14 3.72 0.38
N LEU A 41 -4.42 4.81 0.30
CA LEU A 41 -3.75 5.45 1.43
C LEU A 41 -4.34 6.81 1.82
N TYR A 42 -5.16 7.45 0.98
CA TYR A 42 -5.53 8.86 1.17
C TYR A 42 -7.01 9.18 0.94
N GLY A 43 -7.85 8.19 0.62
CA GLY A 43 -9.23 8.41 0.17
C GLY A 43 -10.32 8.29 1.23
N PHE A 44 -10.04 7.78 2.43
CA PHE A 44 -11.05 7.58 3.46
C PHE A 44 -11.01 8.67 4.53
N ASP A 45 -12.18 9.14 4.95
CA ASP A 45 -12.28 10.14 6.01
C ASP A 45 -12.03 9.56 7.40
N THR A 46 -12.29 8.27 7.57
CA THR A 46 -12.13 7.57 8.85
C THR A 46 -11.37 6.27 8.69
N ALA A 47 -10.41 6.03 9.57
CA ALA A 47 -9.71 4.75 9.70
C ALA A 47 -9.93 4.15 11.09
N TYR A 48 -10.40 2.93 11.14
CA TYR A 48 -10.47 2.15 12.37
C TYR A 48 -9.50 0.96 12.29
N ARG A 49 -8.73 0.72 13.34
CA ARG A 49 -7.81 -0.42 13.46
C ARG A 49 -8.11 -1.21 14.72
N GLY A 50 -8.55 -2.44 14.57
CA GLY A 50 -8.87 -3.32 15.69
C GLY A 50 -9.84 -4.41 15.32
N ALA A 51 -10.20 -5.24 16.31
CA ALA A 51 -11.26 -6.23 16.21
C ALA A 51 -12.57 -5.68 16.78
N ILE A 52 -13.68 -6.13 16.24
CA ILE A 52 -15.01 -5.88 16.79
C ILE A 52 -15.65 -7.21 17.18
N THR A 53 -15.87 -7.41 18.48
CA THR A 53 -16.60 -8.56 19.02
C THR A 53 -17.91 -8.07 19.60
N ALA A 54 -18.93 -8.04 18.79
CA ALA A 54 -20.24 -7.49 19.13
C ALA A 54 -21.36 -8.25 18.37
N PRO A 55 -21.66 -9.49 18.77
CA PRO A 55 -22.52 -10.41 18.00
C PRO A 55 -23.99 -9.97 17.93
N LYS A 56 -24.39 -8.91 18.62
CA LYS A 56 -25.74 -8.31 18.54
C LYS A 56 -25.73 -6.91 17.94
N ALA A 57 -24.55 -6.35 17.60
CA ALA A 57 -24.43 -4.98 17.14
C ALA A 57 -24.60 -4.84 15.62
N THR A 58 -24.95 -3.63 15.23
CA THR A 58 -24.88 -3.15 13.85
C THR A 58 -23.63 -2.27 13.70
N VAL A 59 -22.81 -2.55 12.69
CA VAL A 59 -21.68 -1.73 12.29
C VAL A 59 -22.02 -1.11 10.94
N SER A 60 -22.03 0.21 10.87
CA SER A 60 -22.26 0.97 9.65
C SER A 60 -20.98 1.71 9.26
N MET A 61 -20.55 1.54 8.02
CA MET A 61 -19.35 2.16 7.46
C MET A 61 -19.71 2.98 6.23
N ASN A 62 -19.32 4.26 6.23
CA ASN A 62 -19.49 5.14 5.08
C ASN A 62 -18.22 5.97 4.89
N ASN A 63 -17.58 5.84 3.72
CA ASN A 63 -16.28 6.44 3.40
C ASN A 63 -15.21 6.15 4.49
N ALA A 64 -15.16 4.91 4.94
CA ALA A 64 -14.31 4.46 6.03
C ALA A 64 -13.47 3.24 5.66
N ILE A 65 -12.30 3.11 6.29
CA ILE A 65 -11.49 1.91 6.21
C ILE A 65 -11.39 1.24 7.59
N TRP A 66 -11.70 -0.06 7.61
CA TRP A 66 -11.50 -0.90 8.78
C TRP A 66 -10.29 -1.83 8.56
N HIS A 67 -9.23 -1.59 9.30
CA HIS A 67 -8.08 -2.50 9.39
C HIS A 67 -8.35 -3.57 10.44
N LEU A 68 -8.87 -4.69 10.00
CA LEU A 68 -9.20 -5.83 10.86
C LEU A 68 -7.94 -6.64 11.13
N ASN A 69 -7.49 -6.65 12.38
CA ASN A 69 -6.23 -7.26 12.78
C ASN A 69 -6.38 -8.60 13.54
N SER A 70 -7.58 -8.94 13.97
CA SER A 70 -7.88 -10.22 14.61
C SER A 70 -9.33 -10.62 14.42
N GLN A 71 -9.67 -11.84 14.84
CA GLN A 71 -11.01 -12.39 14.69
C GLN A 71 -12.09 -11.44 15.20
N SER A 72 -13.12 -11.25 14.38
CA SER A 72 -14.24 -10.36 14.69
C SER A 72 -15.58 -11.03 14.42
N SER A 73 -16.58 -10.65 15.21
CA SER A 73 -17.95 -11.19 15.11
C SER A 73 -18.97 -10.11 15.37
N ILE A 74 -19.86 -9.88 14.41
CA ILE A 74 -20.90 -8.84 14.47
C ILE A 74 -22.22 -9.38 13.90
N ASN A 75 -23.35 -8.82 14.33
CA ASN A 75 -24.64 -9.22 13.80
C ASN A 75 -24.89 -8.65 12.40
N ARG A 76 -24.71 -7.34 12.21
CA ARG A 76 -24.97 -6.67 10.96
C ARG A 76 -23.80 -5.79 10.59
N LEU A 77 -23.34 -5.89 9.34
CA LEU A 77 -22.38 -4.98 8.73
C LEU A 77 -23.01 -4.33 7.50
N GLU A 78 -23.01 -3.01 7.47
CA GLU A 78 -23.45 -2.21 6.34
C GLU A 78 -22.28 -1.35 5.88
N THR A 79 -21.88 -1.47 4.61
CA THR A 79 -20.76 -0.72 4.07
C THR A 79 -21.15 0.00 2.80
N LYS A 80 -20.77 1.27 2.70
CA LYS A 80 -20.89 2.08 1.50
C LYS A 80 -19.61 2.86 1.29
N ASP A 81 -19.10 2.87 0.05
CA ASP A 81 -17.85 3.54 -0.32
C ASP A 81 -16.69 3.26 0.66
N SER A 82 -16.61 2.05 1.18
CA SER A 82 -15.77 1.69 2.31
C SER A 82 -14.89 0.47 2.03
N MET A 83 -13.92 0.24 2.91
CA MET A 83 -13.02 -0.91 2.79
C MET A 83 -12.87 -1.66 4.12
N VAL A 84 -12.96 -2.97 4.07
CA VAL A 84 -12.52 -3.86 5.15
C VAL A 84 -11.24 -4.55 4.70
N ARG A 85 -10.14 -4.24 5.36
CA ARG A 85 -8.83 -4.80 5.07
C ARG A 85 -8.32 -5.65 6.22
N PHE A 86 -8.08 -6.92 5.95
CA PHE A 86 -7.49 -7.84 6.92
C PHE A 86 -5.98 -7.57 7.03
N THR A 87 -5.49 -7.32 8.27
CA THR A 87 -4.13 -6.85 8.53
C THR A 87 -3.41 -7.58 9.66
N GLY A 88 -3.87 -8.75 10.08
CA GLY A 88 -3.24 -9.53 11.15
C GLY A 88 -1.75 -9.86 10.90
N ASP A 89 -1.09 -10.48 11.85
CA ASP A 89 0.31 -10.87 11.77
C ASP A 89 0.59 -11.79 10.56
N ASN A 90 1.80 -11.72 10.01
CA ASN A 90 2.23 -12.59 8.92
C ASN A 90 2.12 -14.07 9.34
N GLY A 91 1.47 -14.87 8.50
CA GLY A 91 1.26 -16.30 8.72
C GLY A 91 0.08 -16.67 9.63
N LYS A 92 -0.61 -15.68 10.23
CA LYS A 92 -1.87 -15.92 10.95
C LYS A 92 -3.01 -15.31 10.17
N PHE A 93 -3.92 -16.16 9.71
CA PHE A 93 -5.12 -15.73 9.02
C PHE A 93 -6.26 -15.54 10.01
N THR A 94 -7.17 -14.65 9.66
CA THR A 94 -8.24 -14.18 10.54
C THR A 94 -9.60 -14.32 9.88
N THR A 95 -10.65 -14.39 10.69
CA THR A 95 -12.03 -14.52 10.20
C THR A 95 -12.87 -13.34 10.68
N LEU A 96 -13.62 -12.75 9.76
CA LEU A 96 -14.74 -11.86 10.07
C LEU A 96 -16.03 -12.66 9.91
N THR A 97 -16.77 -12.82 10.99
CA THR A 97 -18.09 -13.45 11.00
C THR A 97 -19.17 -12.40 11.10
N VAL A 98 -20.12 -12.41 10.19
CA VAL A 98 -21.25 -11.48 10.11
C VAL A 98 -22.54 -12.28 9.91
N ASP A 99 -23.59 -11.96 10.64
CA ASP A 99 -24.88 -12.59 10.36
C ASP A 99 -25.53 -12.01 9.10
N ASN A 100 -25.60 -10.69 9.00
CA ASN A 100 -26.23 -9.99 7.88
C ASN A 100 -25.25 -8.96 7.30
N LEU A 101 -24.91 -9.10 6.04
CA LEU A 101 -23.96 -8.20 5.34
C LEU A 101 -24.65 -7.52 4.17
N THR A 102 -24.65 -6.18 4.19
CA THR A 102 -25.07 -5.33 3.07
C THR A 102 -23.87 -4.50 2.64
N ILE A 103 -23.48 -4.62 1.39
CA ILE A 103 -22.28 -3.97 0.86
C ILE A 103 -22.59 -3.28 -0.47
N ASP A 104 -22.28 -1.99 -0.54
CA ASP A 104 -22.41 -1.20 -1.76
C ASP A 104 -21.13 -0.42 -2.03
N ASP A 105 -20.66 -0.47 -3.29
CA ASP A 105 -19.49 0.27 -3.76
C ASP A 105 -18.28 0.15 -2.79
N SER A 106 -18.07 -1.05 -2.25
CA SER A 106 -17.10 -1.29 -1.18
C SER A 106 -16.10 -2.38 -1.55
N ALA A 107 -15.03 -2.53 -0.76
CA ALA A 107 -14.03 -3.55 -0.99
C ALA A 107 -13.71 -4.36 0.27
N PHE A 108 -13.45 -5.66 0.06
CA PHE A 108 -12.86 -6.54 1.05
C PHE A 108 -11.48 -6.98 0.56
N VAL A 109 -10.47 -6.78 1.38
CA VAL A 109 -9.08 -7.13 1.07
C VAL A 109 -8.64 -8.22 2.02
N LEU A 110 -8.55 -9.45 1.51
CA LEU A 110 -8.18 -10.64 2.27
C LEU A 110 -6.73 -11.01 1.96
N ARG A 111 -5.97 -11.42 2.96
CA ARG A 111 -4.64 -11.97 2.75
C ARG A 111 -4.74 -13.44 2.41
N ALA A 112 -3.85 -13.92 1.58
CA ALA A 112 -3.74 -15.34 1.24
C ALA A 112 -2.28 -15.75 1.04
N ASN A 113 -1.98 -17.00 1.31
CA ASN A 113 -0.82 -17.72 0.80
C ASN A 113 -1.27 -18.86 -0.12
N LEU A 114 -0.41 -19.82 -0.40
CA LEU A 114 -0.76 -20.93 -1.31
C LEU A 114 -1.62 -22.04 -0.65
N ALA A 115 -1.89 -21.94 0.65
CA ALA A 115 -2.61 -22.96 1.42
C ALA A 115 -3.82 -22.42 2.21
N GLN A 116 -3.77 -21.16 2.64
CA GLN A 116 -4.76 -20.57 3.55
C GLN A 116 -5.00 -19.10 3.20
N ALA A 117 -6.13 -18.57 3.66
CA ALA A 117 -6.48 -17.16 3.53
C ALA A 117 -7.26 -16.65 4.76
N ASP A 118 -7.32 -15.32 4.89
CA ASP A 118 -8.35 -14.70 5.70
C ASP A 118 -9.74 -15.05 5.17
N GLN A 119 -10.75 -15.05 6.02
CA GLN A 119 -12.09 -15.47 5.65
C GLN A 119 -13.16 -14.45 6.05
N LEU A 120 -14.11 -14.24 5.16
CA LEU A 120 -15.37 -13.57 5.44
C LEU A 120 -16.48 -14.62 5.49
N VAL A 121 -17.10 -14.80 6.65
CA VAL A 121 -18.20 -15.74 6.86
C VAL A 121 -19.49 -14.98 7.12
N VAL A 122 -20.47 -15.17 6.24
CA VAL A 122 -21.80 -14.55 6.34
C VAL A 122 -22.82 -15.65 6.60
N ASN A 123 -23.55 -15.54 7.71
CA ASN A 123 -24.42 -16.63 8.17
C ASN A 123 -25.84 -16.56 7.63
N LYS A 124 -26.45 -15.36 7.49
CA LYS A 124 -27.90 -15.22 7.22
C LYS A 124 -28.22 -14.55 5.89
N SER A 125 -27.59 -13.44 5.59
CA SER A 125 -27.84 -12.71 4.34
C SER A 125 -26.60 -11.95 3.85
N LEU A 126 -26.39 -12.00 2.54
CA LEU A 126 -25.39 -11.20 1.84
C LEU A 126 -26.04 -10.55 0.62
N SER A 127 -25.99 -9.24 0.55
CA SER A 127 -26.54 -8.46 -0.56
C SER A 127 -25.66 -7.24 -0.89
N GLY A 128 -25.85 -6.71 -2.08
CA GLY A 128 -25.18 -5.49 -2.51
C GLY A 128 -24.67 -5.57 -3.94
N LYS A 129 -23.99 -4.53 -4.40
CA LYS A 129 -23.52 -4.39 -5.77
C LYS A 129 -22.21 -3.61 -5.87
N ASN A 130 -21.53 -3.78 -7.01
CA ASN A 130 -20.28 -3.09 -7.35
C ASN A 130 -19.14 -3.28 -6.34
N ASN A 131 -19.08 -4.42 -5.67
CA ASN A 131 -18.08 -4.64 -4.64
C ASN A 131 -16.87 -5.39 -5.16
N LEU A 132 -15.71 -5.10 -4.58
CA LEU A 132 -14.46 -5.73 -4.95
C LEU A 132 -14.01 -6.73 -3.88
N LEU A 133 -13.61 -7.91 -4.35
CA LEU A 133 -12.90 -8.89 -3.56
C LEU A 133 -11.44 -8.90 -4.00
N LEU A 134 -10.58 -8.38 -3.14
CA LEU A 134 -9.16 -8.20 -3.39
C LEU A 134 -8.37 -9.22 -2.57
N VAL A 135 -7.29 -9.73 -3.16
CA VAL A 135 -6.41 -10.69 -2.48
C VAL A 135 -5.00 -10.11 -2.36
N ASP A 136 -4.54 -9.95 -1.12
CA ASP A 136 -3.15 -9.63 -0.79
C ASP A 136 -2.37 -10.94 -0.61
N PHE A 137 -1.60 -11.32 -1.63
CA PHE A 137 -0.76 -12.51 -1.57
C PHE A 137 0.48 -12.25 -0.71
N ILE A 138 0.56 -12.94 0.44
CA ILE A 138 1.73 -12.89 1.34
C ILE A 138 2.91 -13.63 0.69
N GLU A 139 2.63 -14.75 0.05
CA GLU A 139 3.61 -15.56 -0.67
C GLU A 139 3.09 -15.81 -2.08
N LYS A 140 3.93 -15.60 -3.09
CA LYS A 140 3.63 -15.87 -4.48
C LYS A 140 4.88 -16.37 -5.21
N ASN A 141 4.75 -17.47 -5.91
CA ASN A 141 5.81 -18.04 -6.74
C ASN A 141 5.27 -18.22 -8.17
N GLY A 142 5.39 -17.17 -8.99
CA GLY A 142 4.92 -17.22 -10.37
C GLY A 142 3.39 -17.29 -10.48
N ASN A 143 2.89 -18.01 -11.48
CA ASN A 143 1.46 -18.31 -11.62
C ASN A 143 1.12 -19.56 -10.80
N SER A 144 -0.06 -19.58 -10.23
CA SER A 144 -0.59 -20.75 -9.52
C SER A 144 -1.96 -21.12 -10.06
N ASN A 145 -2.17 -22.40 -10.27
CA ASN A 145 -3.45 -23.01 -10.63
C ASN A 145 -3.71 -24.19 -9.69
N GLY A 146 -4.97 -24.55 -9.54
CA GLY A 146 -5.38 -25.71 -8.72
C GLY A 146 -5.37 -25.43 -7.21
N LEU A 147 -5.40 -24.16 -6.82
CA LEU A 147 -5.69 -23.79 -5.45
C LEU A 147 -7.16 -24.13 -5.13
N ASN A 148 -7.46 -24.33 -3.86
CA ASN A 148 -8.81 -24.53 -3.38
C ASN A 148 -8.93 -23.88 -1.99
N ILE A 149 -8.95 -22.54 -1.96
CA ILE A 149 -8.90 -21.75 -0.73
C ILE A 149 -10.15 -20.89 -0.65
N ASP A 150 -10.98 -21.14 0.33
CA ASP A 150 -12.21 -20.38 0.54
C ASP A 150 -11.89 -19.00 1.10
N LEU A 151 -12.41 -17.98 0.46
CA LEU A 151 -12.27 -16.57 0.82
C LEU A 151 -13.54 -16.05 1.51
N VAL A 152 -14.69 -16.31 0.88
CA VAL A 152 -16.00 -15.86 1.37
C VAL A 152 -16.94 -17.06 1.41
N SER A 153 -17.67 -17.20 2.50
CA SER A 153 -18.78 -18.15 2.65
C SER A 153 -20.07 -17.37 2.96
N ALA A 154 -21.13 -17.63 2.22
CA ALA A 154 -22.42 -16.94 2.36
C ALA A 154 -23.57 -17.94 2.20
N PRO A 155 -24.83 -17.57 2.54
CA PRO A 155 -26.00 -18.43 2.32
C PRO A 155 -26.17 -18.79 0.85
N LYS A 156 -26.72 -19.97 0.62
CA LYS A 156 -27.10 -20.45 -0.72
C LYS A 156 -28.00 -19.44 -1.43
N GLY A 157 -27.77 -19.27 -2.72
CA GLY A 157 -28.54 -18.35 -3.55
C GLY A 157 -28.06 -16.91 -3.50
N THR A 158 -26.97 -16.63 -2.79
CA THR A 158 -26.31 -15.32 -2.89
C THR A 158 -25.84 -15.09 -4.34
N ALA A 159 -26.13 -13.91 -4.88
CA ALA A 159 -25.79 -13.56 -6.25
C ALA A 159 -24.27 -13.61 -6.49
N VAL A 160 -23.86 -14.15 -7.62
CA VAL A 160 -22.43 -14.31 -7.96
C VAL A 160 -21.72 -12.96 -8.15
N ASP A 161 -22.45 -11.97 -8.59
CA ASP A 161 -21.95 -10.63 -8.94
C ASP A 161 -21.88 -9.65 -7.74
N VAL A 162 -22.20 -10.12 -6.52
CA VAL A 162 -21.98 -9.34 -5.31
C VAL A 162 -20.52 -8.94 -5.19
N PHE A 163 -19.61 -9.82 -5.58
CA PHE A 163 -18.16 -9.53 -5.59
C PHE A 163 -17.59 -9.66 -7.01
N LYS A 164 -16.67 -8.76 -7.32
CA LYS A 164 -15.79 -8.83 -8.49
C LYS A 164 -14.34 -8.90 -8.06
N ALA A 165 -13.62 -9.89 -8.58
CA ALA A 165 -12.17 -9.94 -8.41
C ALA A 165 -11.51 -8.93 -9.36
N THR A 166 -10.42 -8.31 -8.93
CA THR A 166 -9.65 -7.39 -9.77
C THR A 166 -8.16 -7.56 -9.56
N THR A 167 -7.40 -7.06 -10.53
CA THR A 167 -5.94 -7.06 -10.51
C THR A 167 -5.41 -6.08 -9.48
N ARG A 168 -4.34 -6.46 -8.80
CA ARG A 168 -3.58 -5.59 -7.92
C ARG A 168 -2.11 -5.56 -8.30
N SER A 169 -1.52 -4.37 -8.25
CA SER A 169 -0.07 -4.22 -8.36
C SER A 169 0.59 -4.53 -7.02
N ILE A 170 1.44 -5.55 -6.98
CA ILE A 170 2.19 -5.99 -5.80
C ILE A 170 3.68 -5.97 -6.16
N GLY A 171 4.40 -4.95 -5.70
CA GLY A 171 5.78 -4.70 -6.11
C GLY A 171 5.88 -4.44 -7.61
N PHE A 172 6.64 -5.24 -8.33
CA PHE A 172 6.82 -5.12 -9.79
C PHE A 172 5.94 -6.10 -10.59
N SER A 173 4.84 -6.56 -10.02
CA SER A 173 3.95 -7.50 -10.68
C SER A 173 2.50 -7.06 -10.51
N ASP A 174 1.72 -7.23 -11.57
CA ASP A 174 0.27 -7.17 -11.53
C ASP A 174 -0.26 -8.58 -11.30
N VAL A 175 -0.99 -8.76 -10.20
CA VAL A 175 -1.52 -10.06 -9.78
C VAL A 175 -3.02 -10.03 -9.86
N THR A 176 -3.57 -10.96 -10.65
CA THR A 176 -5.01 -11.14 -10.83
C THR A 176 -5.43 -12.46 -10.17
N PRO A 177 -6.19 -12.45 -9.08
CA PRO A 177 -6.74 -13.66 -8.50
C PRO A 177 -7.78 -14.28 -9.43
N VAL A 178 -7.82 -15.61 -9.49
CA VAL A 178 -8.88 -16.36 -10.17
C VAL A 178 -9.79 -16.94 -9.08
N ILE A 179 -10.99 -16.37 -9.00
CA ILE A 179 -11.98 -16.72 -7.96
C ILE A 179 -13.20 -17.30 -8.64
N GLU A 180 -13.69 -18.41 -8.14
CA GLU A 180 -14.89 -19.09 -8.59
C GLU A 180 -15.91 -19.14 -7.47
N GLN A 181 -17.18 -18.84 -7.77
CA GLN A 181 -18.27 -19.13 -6.84
C GLN A 181 -18.70 -20.56 -6.98
N LYS A 182 -18.59 -21.34 -5.91
CA LYS A 182 -19.12 -22.69 -5.79
C LYS A 182 -20.41 -22.66 -4.97
N ASN A 183 -21.45 -23.31 -5.48
CA ASN A 183 -22.71 -23.48 -4.76
C ASN A 183 -22.80 -24.92 -4.25
N ASP A 184 -22.76 -25.10 -2.95
CA ASP A 184 -23.00 -26.37 -2.29
C ASP A 184 -24.45 -26.47 -1.81
N THR A 185 -24.79 -27.54 -1.07
CA THR A 185 -26.15 -27.81 -0.58
C THR A 185 -26.73 -26.67 0.23
N ASP A 186 -25.90 -25.99 1.03
CA ASP A 186 -26.32 -24.95 1.99
C ASP A 186 -25.63 -23.61 1.85
N LYS A 187 -24.55 -23.53 1.06
CA LYS A 187 -23.67 -22.34 1.00
C LYS A 187 -23.29 -21.98 -0.42
N ALA A 188 -23.04 -20.70 -0.63
CA ALA A 188 -22.31 -20.14 -1.74
C ALA A 188 -20.91 -19.75 -1.24
N THR A 189 -19.86 -20.23 -1.90
CA THR A 189 -18.48 -20.02 -1.47
C THR A 189 -17.67 -19.42 -2.60
N TRP A 190 -17.00 -18.29 -2.38
CA TRP A 190 -16.01 -17.73 -3.30
C TRP A 190 -14.66 -18.34 -2.97
N THR A 191 -14.19 -19.19 -3.87
CA THR A 191 -12.96 -19.98 -3.68
C THR A 191 -11.87 -19.46 -4.61
N LEU A 192 -10.70 -19.17 -4.06
CA LEU A 192 -9.50 -18.86 -4.83
C LEU A 192 -8.97 -20.16 -5.45
N ILE A 193 -9.02 -20.26 -6.77
CA ILE A 193 -8.56 -21.44 -7.52
C ILE A 193 -7.20 -21.23 -8.19
N GLY A 194 -6.68 -20.02 -8.18
CA GLY A 194 -5.38 -19.69 -8.72
C GLY A 194 -5.17 -18.18 -8.80
N TYR A 195 -4.06 -17.80 -9.40
CA TYR A 195 -3.79 -16.41 -9.76
C TYR A 195 -2.87 -16.32 -10.99
N LYS A 196 -2.95 -15.20 -11.68
CA LYS A 196 -2.04 -14.85 -12.78
C LYS A 196 -1.16 -13.70 -12.31
N SER A 197 0.14 -13.80 -12.55
CA SER A 197 1.11 -12.75 -12.23
C SER A 197 1.83 -12.32 -13.50
N VAL A 198 1.76 -11.03 -13.81
CA VAL A 198 2.42 -10.43 -14.97
C VAL A 198 3.35 -9.33 -14.47
N ALA A 199 4.55 -9.25 -15.06
CA ALA A 199 5.48 -8.18 -14.71
C ALA A 199 4.88 -6.81 -15.05
N ASN A 200 4.89 -5.90 -14.09
CA ASN A 200 4.47 -4.50 -14.29
C ASN A 200 5.68 -3.71 -14.82
N ALA A 201 5.76 -3.61 -16.15
CA ALA A 201 6.85 -2.92 -16.83
C ALA A 201 6.93 -1.42 -16.47
N ASP A 202 5.81 -0.78 -16.22
CA ASP A 202 5.77 0.65 -15.86
C ASP A 202 6.30 0.88 -14.44
N ALA A 203 5.95 0.04 -13.48
CA ALA A 203 6.49 0.11 -12.13
C ALA A 203 8.00 -0.13 -12.12
N ALA A 204 8.47 -1.12 -12.86
CA ALA A 204 9.90 -1.40 -13.01
C ALA A 204 10.64 -0.24 -13.66
N LYS A 205 10.07 0.36 -14.72
CA LYS A 205 10.63 1.54 -15.37
C LYS A 205 10.71 2.74 -14.44
N LYS A 206 9.64 3.06 -13.72
CA LYS A 206 9.60 4.17 -12.75
C LYS A 206 10.64 3.98 -11.64
N ALA A 207 10.78 2.76 -11.10
CA ALA A 207 11.79 2.45 -10.08
C ALA A 207 13.21 2.62 -10.64
N THR A 208 13.49 2.12 -11.84
CA THR A 208 14.79 2.28 -12.50
C THR A 208 15.13 3.75 -12.72
N LEU A 209 14.16 4.57 -13.14
CA LEU A 209 14.35 6.00 -13.34
C LEU A 209 14.65 6.73 -12.03
N LEU A 210 13.94 6.39 -10.95
CA LEU A 210 14.18 6.96 -9.63
C LEU A 210 15.59 6.61 -9.11
N MET A 211 16.01 5.34 -9.24
CA MET A 211 17.35 4.90 -8.85
C MET A 211 18.44 5.57 -9.72
N SER A 212 18.20 5.69 -11.01
CA SER A 212 19.13 6.36 -11.94
C SER A 212 19.28 7.84 -11.62
N GLY A 213 18.18 8.52 -11.24
CA GLY A 213 18.18 9.90 -10.80
C GLY A 213 19.00 10.10 -9.54
N GLY A 214 18.77 9.29 -8.51
CA GLY A 214 19.55 9.33 -7.26
C GLY A 214 21.04 9.06 -7.47
N TYR A 215 21.37 8.07 -8.30
CA TYR A 215 22.76 7.76 -8.63
C TYR A 215 23.46 8.92 -9.38
N LYS A 216 22.77 9.58 -10.31
CA LYS A 216 23.32 10.74 -11.02
C LYS A 216 23.53 11.94 -10.11
N ALA A 217 22.60 12.22 -9.20
CA ALA A 217 22.77 13.27 -8.19
C ALA A 217 24.01 12.98 -7.33
N PHE A 218 24.16 11.74 -6.84
CA PHE A 218 25.35 11.32 -6.11
C PHE A 218 26.64 11.51 -6.92
N LEU A 219 26.67 11.08 -8.20
CA LEU A 219 27.85 11.26 -9.07
C LEU A 219 28.19 12.73 -9.30
N ALA A 220 27.19 13.62 -9.38
CA ALA A 220 27.44 15.05 -9.52
C ALA A 220 28.17 15.60 -8.29
N GLU A 221 27.79 15.18 -7.08
CA GLU A 221 28.46 15.58 -5.84
C GLU A 221 29.89 15.01 -5.75
N VAL A 222 30.08 13.74 -6.05
CA VAL A 222 31.42 13.09 -6.03
C VAL A 222 32.36 13.74 -7.05
N ASN A 223 31.89 14.00 -8.28
CA ASN A 223 32.68 14.68 -9.29
C ASN A 223 33.10 16.08 -8.82
N ASN A 224 32.25 16.75 -8.07
CA ASN A 224 32.55 18.07 -7.53
C ASN A 224 33.67 18.02 -6.50
N LEU A 225 33.64 17.02 -5.60
CA LEU A 225 34.67 16.81 -4.61
C LEU A 225 36.01 16.45 -5.26
N ASN A 226 36.02 15.56 -6.25
CA ASN A 226 37.23 15.17 -6.98
C ASN A 226 37.88 16.35 -7.72
N LYS A 227 37.11 17.23 -8.31
CA LYS A 227 37.65 18.45 -8.94
C LYS A 227 38.32 19.38 -7.91
N ARG A 228 37.73 19.52 -6.72
CA ARG A 228 38.33 20.32 -5.66
C ARG A 228 39.61 19.68 -5.14
N MET A 229 39.65 18.37 -4.94
CA MET A 229 40.85 17.66 -4.50
C MET A 229 41.98 17.71 -5.54
N GLY A 230 41.66 17.82 -6.82
CA GLY A 230 42.65 18.06 -7.88
C GLY A 230 43.30 19.44 -7.74
N ASP A 231 42.51 20.47 -7.45
CA ASP A 231 42.97 21.84 -7.30
C ASP A 231 43.86 22.02 -6.06
N LEU A 232 43.70 21.22 -5.03
CA LEU A 232 44.54 21.24 -3.79
C LEU A 232 46.00 20.85 -4.05
N ARG A 233 46.29 20.10 -5.10
CA ARG A 233 47.66 19.66 -5.44
C ARG A 233 48.57 20.80 -5.89
N ASP A 234 48.01 21.90 -6.39
CA ASP A 234 48.74 23.02 -6.94
C ASP A 234 48.72 24.27 -6.05
N ILE A 235 48.21 24.17 -4.82
CA ILE A 235 48.13 25.29 -3.88
C ILE A 235 49.39 25.35 -3.03
N ASN A 236 50.17 26.44 -3.21
CA ASN A 236 51.34 26.76 -2.40
C ASN A 236 51.00 27.58 -1.14
N GLY A 237 49.72 27.66 -0.75
CA GLY A 237 49.28 28.42 0.40
C GLY A 237 49.07 27.58 1.65
N GLU A 238 49.18 28.17 2.84
CA GLU A 238 48.99 27.49 4.13
C GLU A 238 47.52 27.29 4.49
N SER A 239 46.66 28.23 4.05
CA SER A 239 45.20 28.16 4.26
C SER A 239 44.47 28.97 3.22
N GLY A 240 43.26 28.58 2.90
CA GLY A 240 42.44 29.27 1.92
C GLY A 240 40.94 29.10 2.11
N ALA A 241 40.19 30.09 1.65
CA ALA A 241 38.75 29.98 1.47
C ALA A 241 38.42 30.02 -0.01
N TRP A 242 37.41 29.27 -0.42
CA TRP A 242 37.02 29.15 -1.81
C TRP A 242 35.49 29.06 -1.96
N ALA A 243 35.02 29.46 -3.13
CA ALA A 243 33.65 29.33 -3.52
C ALA A 243 33.58 28.81 -4.96
N ARG A 244 32.61 27.95 -5.24
CA ARG A 244 32.39 27.39 -6.56
C ARG A 244 30.91 27.31 -6.89
N ILE A 245 30.55 27.64 -8.12
CA ILE A 245 29.21 27.46 -8.67
C ILE A 245 29.32 26.51 -9.85
N MET A 246 28.46 25.53 -9.88
CA MET A 246 28.39 24.55 -10.97
C MET A 246 26.95 24.33 -11.36
N SER A 247 26.71 24.27 -12.66
CA SER A 247 25.42 23.91 -13.21
C SER A 247 25.59 22.83 -14.25
N GLY A 248 24.59 22.00 -14.39
CA GLY A 248 24.59 20.94 -15.37
C GLY A 248 23.18 20.41 -15.61
N THR A 249 23.09 19.54 -16.61
CA THR A 249 21.87 18.82 -16.96
C THR A 249 22.13 17.32 -16.92
N GLY A 250 21.17 16.57 -16.41
CA GLY A 250 21.19 15.12 -16.39
C GLY A 250 20.01 14.53 -17.17
N SER A 251 20.21 13.42 -17.84
CA SER A 251 19.11 12.63 -18.42
C SER A 251 19.41 11.15 -18.35
N ALA A 252 18.37 10.33 -18.21
CA ALA A 252 18.49 8.88 -18.25
C ALA A 252 17.25 8.24 -18.88
N GLY A 253 17.49 7.38 -19.87
CA GLY A 253 16.51 6.45 -20.41
C GLY A 253 15.18 7.03 -20.92
N GLY A 254 15.16 8.30 -21.34
CA GLY A 254 13.96 8.92 -21.91
C GLY A 254 12.84 9.23 -20.91
N GLY A 255 13.08 9.15 -19.61
CA GLY A 255 12.06 9.42 -18.60
C GLY A 255 12.55 10.20 -17.38
N PHE A 256 13.85 10.48 -17.31
CA PHE A 256 14.45 11.32 -16.27
C PHE A 256 15.20 12.46 -16.95
N SER A 257 14.92 13.68 -16.52
CA SER A 257 15.68 14.88 -16.91
C SER A 257 15.74 15.80 -15.71
N ASP A 258 16.92 16.25 -15.37
CA ASP A 258 17.15 17.23 -14.31
C ASP A 258 18.06 18.36 -14.78
N ASN A 259 17.89 19.50 -14.14
CA ASN A 259 18.82 20.61 -14.19
C ASN A 259 19.27 20.87 -12.76
N TYR A 260 20.55 20.93 -12.54
CA TYR A 260 21.09 21.22 -11.22
C TYR A 260 22.01 22.43 -11.21
N THR A 261 22.01 23.14 -10.10
CA THR A 261 22.98 24.18 -9.79
C THR A 261 23.46 23.97 -8.37
N HIS A 262 24.74 23.71 -8.20
CA HIS A 262 25.38 23.56 -6.91
C HIS A 262 26.22 24.79 -6.62
N VAL A 263 26.08 25.33 -5.42
CA VAL A 263 26.95 26.35 -4.86
C VAL A 263 27.71 25.71 -3.72
N GLN A 264 29.03 25.70 -3.83
CA GLN A 264 29.90 25.20 -2.76
C GLN A 264 30.77 26.32 -2.23
N VAL A 265 30.90 26.36 -0.93
CA VAL A 265 31.85 27.20 -0.21
C VAL A 265 32.65 26.34 0.75
N GLY A 266 33.93 26.63 0.92
CA GLY A 266 34.78 25.89 1.80
C GLY A 266 35.99 26.66 2.26
N ALA A 267 36.62 26.13 3.30
CA ALA A 267 37.90 26.62 3.80
C ALA A 267 38.81 25.41 4.09
N ASP A 268 40.06 25.54 3.67
CA ASP A 268 41.08 24.50 3.84
C ASP A 268 42.26 25.07 4.62
N ASN A 269 42.92 24.21 5.38
CA ASN A 269 44.18 24.50 6.04
C ASN A 269 45.21 23.39 5.75
N LYS A 270 46.43 23.84 5.42
CA LYS A 270 47.57 22.96 5.18
C LYS A 270 48.30 22.68 6.49
N HIS A 271 48.63 21.43 6.74
CA HIS A 271 49.49 20.99 7.84
C HIS A 271 50.71 20.29 7.23
N GLU A 272 51.87 20.83 7.47
CA GLU A 272 53.13 20.22 7.02
C GLU A 272 53.53 19.13 8.05
N LEU A 273 53.62 17.91 7.56
CA LEU A 273 54.10 16.75 8.29
C LEU A 273 55.40 16.26 7.62
N ASP A 274 56.26 15.53 8.36
CA ASP A 274 57.53 15.02 7.81
C ASP A 274 57.31 14.26 6.50
N GLY A 275 57.64 14.90 5.36
CA GLY A 275 57.52 14.33 4.04
C GLY A 275 56.12 14.24 3.45
N LEU A 276 55.08 14.87 4.07
CA LEU A 276 53.71 14.86 3.63
C LEU A 276 52.97 16.17 3.98
N ASP A 277 52.26 16.70 3.03
CA ASP A 277 51.32 17.81 3.25
C ASP A 277 49.90 17.29 3.47
N LEU A 278 49.35 17.55 4.64
CA LEU A 278 47.95 17.19 4.96
C LEU A 278 47.08 18.45 4.85
N PHE A 279 46.07 18.39 4.00
CA PHE A 279 45.03 19.41 3.93
C PHE A 279 43.77 18.95 4.67
N THR A 280 43.33 19.80 5.60
CA THR A 280 42.05 19.60 6.30
C THR A 280 41.13 20.77 5.99
N GLY A 281 39.86 20.53 5.80
CA GLY A 281 38.91 21.59 5.45
C GLY A 281 37.46 21.21 5.73
N VAL A 282 36.63 22.22 5.64
CA VAL A 282 35.17 22.06 5.70
C VAL A 282 34.55 22.61 4.41
N THR A 283 33.54 21.96 3.92
CA THR A 283 32.79 22.41 2.76
C THR A 283 31.30 22.32 3.03
N MET A 284 30.54 23.25 2.46
CA MET A 284 29.09 23.26 2.45
C MET A 284 28.62 23.34 1.00
N THR A 285 27.65 22.52 0.66
CA THR A 285 27.01 22.50 -0.66
C THR A 285 25.54 22.81 -0.54
#